data_1dd534f285af07016cc49403c6a0dd77
#
_entry.id   1dd534f285af07016cc49403c6a0dd77
#
_cell.length_a   1.000
_cell.length_b   1.000
_cell.length_c   1.000
_cell.angle_alpha   90.00
_cell.angle_beta   90.00
_cell.angle_gamma   90.00
#
_symmetry.space_group_name_H-M   'P 1'
#
loop_
_entity.id
_entity.type
_entity.pdbx_description
1 polymer ?
#
loop_
_entity_poly.entity_id
_entity_poly.type
_entity_poly.pdbx_seq_one_letter_code
_entity_poly.pdbx_strand_id
1 'polypeptide(L)'
;MRSKMTPNNTILMKKTRLKIIDRILDVINGSHTIAVCSHMRPDGDCIGSSLGLTLALLNLGKEVTCWNQDSIPSKLQFLDRNQIIQTPRQIKRPFDCVIAVDSASIDRLGKVQEHIVNRKKLINIDHHTSNTRFGDINWIASREPSSGELIYRLIKEAGWKITSNIADCLFTAISTDTGSFQYPTTLPATYYTAGELVKKGANLEKVCNEVYQSYPLSRVKLLQKVYNNFKLIEENQIAYFWLKKKDFEKTGATESDTEGLIDHVRAIKPVIVACVFEELNPELVRISLRSKDKNVNVSDIAGKFGGGGHQAAAGARIAGKPLSIQRRVISAIRNELKSRPS
;
A
#
# COMPACT_ATOMS: atom_id res chain seq x y z
N MET A 1 -5.75 -26.62 1.00
CA MET A 1 -6.69 -26.92 2.11
C MET A 1 -6.92 -25.68 2.94
N ARG A 2 -8.11 -25.07 2.88
CA ARG A 2 -8.48 -24.01 3.83
C ARG A 2 -8.73 -24.67 5.18
N SER A 3 -7.88 -24.44 6.18
CA SER A 3 -8.16 -24.88 7.54
C SER A 3 -9.46 -24.20 7.98
N LYS A 4 -10.52 -24.95 8.21
CA LYS A 4 -11.77 -24.45 8.79
C LYS A 4 -11.40 -23.95 10.19
N MET A 5 -11.46 -22.64 10.40
CA MET A 5 -11.35 -22.08 11.76
C MET A 5 -12.49 -22.66 12.61
N THR A 6 -12.14 -23.17 13.78
CA THR A 6 -13.15 -23.61 14.74
C THR A 6 -13.91 -22.40 15.28
N PRO A 7 -15.20 -22.52 15.64
CA PRO A 7 -15.98 -21.42 16.21
C PRO A 7 -15.31 -20.71 17.40
N ASN A 8 -14.60 -21.44 18.23
CA ASN A 8 -13.84 -20.90 19.37
C ASN A 8 -12.70 -19.97 18.95
N ASN A 9 -11.97 -20.29 17.85
CA ASN A 9 -10.92 -19.42 17.34
C ASN A 9 -11.49 -18.10 16.78
N THR A 10 -12.65 -18.15 16.16
CA THR A 10 -13.32 -16.94 15.64
C THR A 10 -13.78 -16.01 16.77
N ILE A 11 -14.33 -16.57 17.87
CA ILE A 11 -14.75 -15.80 19.05
C ILE A 11 -13.54 -15.18 19.76
N LEU A 12 -12.45 -15.95 19.94
CA LEU A 12 -11.23 -15.47 20.57
C LEU A 12 -10.58 -14.33 19.77
N MET A 13 -10.50 -14.46 18.46
CA MET A 13 -9.97 -13.41 17.57
C MET A 13 -10.85 -12.14 17.62
N LYS A 14 -12.16 -12.27 17.65
CA LYS A 14 -13.08 -11.13 17.79
C LYS A 14 -12.90 -10.42 19.13
N LYS A 15 -12.77 -11.15 20.24
CA LYS A 15 -12.51 -10.56 21.58
C LYS A 15 -11.14 -9.86 21.64
N THR A 16 -10.10 -10.44 21.08
CA THR A 16 -8.75 -9.85 21.05
C THR A 16 -8.72 -8.59 20.20
N ARG A 17 -9.44 -8.58 19.08
CA ARG A 17 -9.58 -7.45 18.17
C ARG A 17 -10.32 -6.27 18.83
N LEU A 18 -11.43 -6.52 19.53
CA LEU A 18 -12.14 -5.48 20.28
C LEU A 18 -11.20 -4.85 21.31
N LYS A 19 -10.46 -5.66 22.09
CA LYS A 19 -9.49 -5.14 23.06
C LYS A 19 -8.41 -4.25 22.47
N ILE A 20 -7.93 -4.49 21.23
CA ILE A 20 -6.92 -3.63 20.61
C ILE A 20 -7.53 -2.32 20.12
N ILE A 21 -8.75 -2.35 19.59
CA ILE A 21 -9.48 -1.15 19.17
C ILE A 21 -9.78 -0.29 20.41
N ASP A 22 -10.27 -0.87 21.51
CA ASP A 22 -10.53 -0.15 22.75
C ASP A 22 -9.27 0.59 23.25
N ARG A 23 -8.11 -0.08 23.27
CA ARG A 23 -6.84 0.54 23.64
C ARG A 23 -6.43 1.69 22.72
N ILE A 24 -6.68 1.56 21.42
CA ILE A 24 -6.43 2.64 20.43
C ILE A 24 -7.36 3.82 20.73
N LEU A 25 -8.65 3.54 20.96
CA LEU A 25 -9.64 4.57 21.25
C LEU A 25 -9.35 5.29 22.58
N ASP A 26 -8.91 4.58 23.63
CA ASP A 26 -8.49 5.18 24.89
C ASP A 26 -7.36 6.19 24.69
N VAL A 27 -6.34 5.84 23.89
CA VAL A 27 -5.23 6.77 23.57
C VAL A 27 -5.74 7.95 22.77
N ILE A 28 -6.55 7.73 21.73
CA ILE A 28 -7.10 8.81 20.89
C ILE A 28 -7.97 9.76 21.73
N ASN A 29 -8.83 9.21 22.60
CA ASN A 29 -9.71 10.01 23.45
C ASN A 29 -8.90 10.89 24.43
N GLY A 30 -7.83 10.34 25.01
CA GLY A 30 -6.94 11.05 25.91
C GLY A 30 -5.94 12.01 25.22
N SER A 31 -5.91 12.04 23.88
CA SER A 31 -5.01 12.88 23.09
C SER A 31 -5.71 14.12 22.57
N HIS A 32 -5.03 15.27 22.62
CA HIS A 32 -5.46 16.52 21.98
C HIS A 32 -4.72 16.73 20.65
N THR A 33 -3.39 16.57 20.65
CA THR A 33 -2.53 16.73 19.50
C THR A 33 -2.15 15.38 18.90
N ILE A 34 -2.55 15.13 17.64
CA ILE A 34 -2.34 13.85 16.97
C ILE A 34 -1.62 14.07 15.65
N ALA A 35 -0.57 13.28 15.38
CA ALA A 35 -0.02 13.16 14.04
C ALA A 35 -0.48 11.88 13.39
N VAL A 36 -0.94 11.94 12.14
CA VAL A 36 -1.18 10.79 11.27
C VAL A 36 -0.10 10.75 10.21
N CYS A 37 0.51 9.61 10.00
CA CYS A 37 1.56 9.45 8.99
C CYS A 37 1.48 8.09 8.32
N SER A 38 2.08 7.99 7.14
CA SER A 38 2.07 6.78 6.35
C SER A 38 3.36 6.63 5.53
N HIS A 39 3.49 5.54 4.78
CA HIS A 39 4.74 5.19 4.11
C HIS A 39 5.12 6.14 2.97
N MET A 40 6.44 6.30 2.73
CA MET A 40 6.98 6.98 1.56
C MET A 40 6.56 6.26 0.26
N ARG A 41 6.46 7.02 -0.83
CA ARG A 41 5.87 6.59 -2.10
C ARG A 41 4.45 6.12 -1.90
N PRO A 42 3.57 7.04 -1.51
CA PRO A 42 2.23 6.72 -1.12
C PRO A 42 1.41 6.21 -2.31
N ASP A 43 0.65 5.16 -2.05
CA ASP A 43 -0.37 4.64 -2.96
C ASP A 43 -1.79 5.01 -2.48
N GLY A 44 -2.79 4.37 -3.08
CA GLY A 44 -4.18 4.71 -2.75
C GLY A 44 -4.60 4.27 -1.36
N ASP A 45 -4.09 3.15 -0.84
CA ASP A 45 -4.38 2.72 0.53
C ASP A 45 -3.70 3.65 1.55
N CYS A 46 -2.44 3.98 1.31
CA CYS A 46 -1.68 4.91 2.12
C CYS A 46 -2.38 6.28 2.26
N ILE A 47 -2.74 6.91 1.14
CA ILE A 47 -3.39 8.23 1.13
C ILE A 47 -4.82 8.16 1.65
N GLY A 48 -5.60 7.19 1.18
CA GLY A 48 -7.01 7.07 1.55
C GLY A 48 -7.20 6.75 3.03
N SER A 49 -6.42 5.83 3.59
CA SER A 49 -6.50 5.47 5.01
C SER A 49 -6.03 6.61 5.92
N SER A 50 -4.93 7.31 5.55
CA SER A 50 -4.41 8.45 6.33
C SER A 50 -5.37 9.63 6.33
N LEU A 51 -5.90 10.03 5.16
CA LEU A 51 -6.87 11.11 5.05
C LEU A 51 -8.20 10.76 5.71
N GLY A 52 -8.69 9.54 5.50
CA GLY A 52 -9.93 9.08 6.11
C GLY A 52 -9.88 9.16 7.64
N LEU A 53 -8.77 8.70 8.24
CA LEU A 53 -8.56 8.82 9.68
C LEU A 53 -8.41 10.28 10.12
N THR A 54 -7.60 11.07 9.41
CA THR A 54 -7.37 12.48 9.73
C THR A 54 -8.68 13.27 9.73
N LEU A 55 -9.50 13.12 8.71
CA LEU A 55 -10.80 13.78 8.63
C LEU A 55 -11.75 13.34 9.75
N ALA A 56 -11.74 12.07 10.13
CA ALA A 56 -12.52 11.59 11.26
C ALA A 56 -12.09 12.23 12.58
N LEU A 57 -10.77 12.33 12.84
CA LEU A 57 -10.21 12.96 14.04
C LEU A 57 -10.46 14.47 14.09
N LEU A 58 -10.35 15.18 12.95
CA LEU A 58 -10.70 16.59 12.84
C LEU A 58 -12.18 16.84 13.16
N ASN A 59 -13.08 15.96 12.72
CA ASN A 59 -14.52 16.05 13.05
C ASN A 59 -14.81 15.86 14.55
N LEU A 60 -13.86 15.27 15.31
CA LEU A 60 -13.93 15.17 16.78
C LEU A 60 -13.33 16.38 17.50
N GLY A 61 -12.88 17.39 16.78
CA GLY A 61 -12.23 18.58 17.35
C GLY A 61 -10.80 18.33 17.81
N LYS A 62 -10.14 17.27 17.34
CA LYS A 62 -8.72 17.03 17.65
C LYS A 62 -7.84 17.96 16.79
N GLU A 63 -6.70 18.35 17.33
CA GLU A 63 -5.66 19.05 16.58
C GLU A 63 -4.82 17.99 15.84
N VAL A 64 -5.01 17.90 14.51
CA VAL A 64 -4.41 16.82 13.71
C VAL A 64 -3.44 17.38 12.68
N THR A 65 -2.27 16.75 12.61
CA THR A 65 -1.29 16.96 11.55
C THR A 65 -1.17 15.69 10.74
N CYS A 66 -1.35 15.76 9.42
CA CYS A 66 -1.18 14.62 8.53
C CYS A 66 0.09 14.79 7.71
N TRP A 67 1.02 13.83 7.81
CA TRP A 67 2.31 13.90 7.16
C TRP A 67 2.60 12.72 6.25
N ASN A 68 3.12 13.04 5.06
CA ASN A 68 3.83 12.10 4.22
C ASN A 68 5.14 12.73 3.74
N GLN A 69 6.20 11.94 3.56
CA GLN A 69 7.47 12.44 3.04
C GLN A 69 7.32 12.94 1.60
N ASP A 70 6.53 12.23 0.81
CA ASP A 70 6.40 12.44 -0.63
C ASP A 70 5.05 13.12 -0.96
N SER A 71 5.01 13.78 -2.10
CA SER A 71 3.78 14.39 -2.61
C SER A 71 2.75 13.33 -2.97
N ILE A 72 1.48 13.70 -2.86
CA ILE A 72 0.36 12.85 -3.28
C ILE A 72 0.42 12.61 -4.79
N PRO A 73 0.33 11.37 -5.26
CA PRO A 73 0.21 11.07 -6.69
C PRO A 73 -0.94 11.85 -7.35
N SER A 74 -0.75 12.34 -8.57
CA SER A 74 -1.72 13.20 -9.26
C SER A 74 -3.13 12.61 -9.30
N LYS A 75 -3.26 11.31 -9.55
CA LYS A 75 -4.53 10.58 -9.58
C LYS A 75 -5.26 10.48 -8.22
N LEU A 76 -4.59 10.83 -7.12
CA LEU A 76 -5.14 10.81 -5.76
C LEU A 76 -5.34 12.21 -5.16
N GLN A 77 -4.90 13.28 -5.84
CA GLN A 77 -5.02 14.66 -5.37
C GLN A 77 -6.47 15.09 -5.14
N PHE A 78 -7.40 14.48 -5.84
CA PHE A 78 -8.83 14.74 -5.67
C PHE A 78 -9.37 14.42 -4.26
N LEU A 79 -8.67 13.56 -3.50
CA LEU A 79 -9.00 13.23 -2.11
C LEU A 79 -8.60 14.35 -1.15
N ASP A 80 -7.51 15.05 -1.43
CA ASP A 80 -6.93 16.06 -0.54
C ASP A 80 -7.09 17.50 -1.07
N ARG A 81 -8.32 17.91 -1.34
CA ARG A 81 -8.64 19.25 -1.85
C ARG A 81 -8.21 20.38 -0.92
N ASN A 82 -8.11 20.11 0.37
CA ASN A 82 -7.76 21.09 1.39
C ASN A 82 -6.27 21.06 1.76
N GLN A 83 -5.44 20.31 1.03
CA GLN A 83 -4.00 20.18 1.27
C GLN A 83 -3.68 19.80 2.73
N ILE A 84 -4.42 18.85 3.26
CA ILE A 84 -4.30 18.35 4.64
C ILE A 84 -3.00 17.58 4.83
N ILE A 85 -2.61 16.76 3.82
CA ILE A 85 -1.33 16.05 3.84
C ILE A 85 -0.22 17.03 3.52
N GLN A 86 0.72 17.14 4.43
CA GLN A 86 1.89 18.03 4.32
C GLN A 86 3.18 17.23 4.42
N THR A 87 4.24 17.77 3.84
CA THR A 87 5.59 17.29 4.13
C THR A 87 5.97 17.60 5.57
N PRO A 88 6.74 16.73 6.25
CA PRO A 88 7.09 16.93 7.66
C PRO A 88 7.85 18.23 7.86
N ARG A 89 7.50 18.92 8.93
CA ARG A 89 8.15 20.16 9.38
C ARG A 89 8.54 20.03 10.84
N GLN A 90 9.57 20.74 11.27
CA GLN A 90 9.98 20.75 12.66
C GLN A 90 8.87 21.35 13.53
N ILE A 91 8.39 20.58 14.51
CA ILE A 91 7.39 21.03 15.48
C ILE A 91 8.04 21.13 16.85
N LYS A 92 7.78 22.25 17.54
CA LYS A 92 8.39 22.55 18.84
C LYS A 92 7.77 21.77 20.01
N ARG A 93 6.50 21.36 19.87
CA ARG A 93 5.78 20.67 20.94
C ARG A 93 5.59 19.17 20.63
N PRO A 94 5.55 18.31 21.68
CA PRO A 94 5.33 16.89 21.49
C PRO A 94 3.91 16.61 21.01
N PHE A 95 3.73 15.51 20.26
CA PHE A 95 2.42 14.95 20.00
C PHE A 95 1.97 14.09 21.20
N ASP A 96 0.69 14.17 21.57
CA ASP A 96 0.11 13.23 22.52
C ASP A 96 0.08 11.82 21.91
N CYS A 97 -0.24 11.73 20.61
CA CYS A 97 -0.26 10.48 19.88
C CYS A 97 0.24 10.65 18.45
N VAL A 98 0.99 9.67 17.95
CA VAL A 98 1.28 9.49 16.53
C VAL A 98 0.63 8.20 16.07
N ILE A 99 -0.06 8.24 14.94
CA ILE A 99 -0.69 7.07 14.32
C ILE A 99 -0.06 6.84 12.95
N ALA A 100 0.76 5.79 12.86
CA ALA A 100 1.31 5.32 11.60
C ALA A 100 0.31 4.35 10.95
N VAL A 101 -0.16 4.70 9.76
CA VAL A 101 -1.13 3.92 9.00
C VAL A 101 -0.42 3.32 7.80
N ASP A 102 -0.75 2.10 7.45
CA ASP A 102 -0.26 1.43 6.25
C ASP A 102 1.28 1.43 6.12
N SER A 103 1.96 1.11 7.21
CA SER A 103 3.42 1.15 7.26
C SER A 103 4.00 -0.08 7.95
N ALA A 104 4.71 -0.91 7.18
CA ALA A 104 5.27 -2.17 7.66
C ALA A 104 6.45 -1.99 8.62
N SER A 105 7.17 -0.89 8.55
CA SER A 105 8.29 -0.56 9.44
C SER A 105 8.43 0.95 9.61
N ILE A 106 9.15 1.37 10.65
CA ILE A 106 9.38 2.79 10.91
C ILE A 106 10.18 3.45 9.79
N ASP A 107 11.12 2.73 9.17
CA ASP A 107 11.92 3.23 8.05
C ASP A 107 11.07 3.56 6.82
N ARG A 108 9.91 2.91 6.68
CA ARG A 108 8.96 3.21 5.61
C ARG A 108 8.32 4.59 5.74
N LEU A 109 8.34 5.19 6.93
CA LEU A 109 7.88 6.57 7.12
C LEU A 109 8.86 7.61 6.53
N GLY A 110 10.07 7.18 6.13
CA GLY A 110 11.09 8.06 5.57
C GLY A 110 11.46 9.19 6.53
N LYS A 111 11.57 10.42 6.04
CA LYS A 111 11.92 11.60 6.84
C LYS A 111 10.90 11.92 7.95
N VAL A 112 9.65 11.44 7.84
CA VAL A 112 8.64 11.66 8.89
C VAL A 112 9.09 11.07 10.22
N GLN A 113 9.83 9.96 10.24
CA GLN A 113 10.31 9.34 11.47
C GLN A 113 11.13 10.28 12.35
N GLU A 114 11.89 11.21 11.75
CA GLU A 114 12.73 12.18 12.45
C GLU A 114 11.89 13.25 13.18
N HIS A 115 10.68 13.51 12.67
CA HIS A 115 9.79 14.56 13.19
C HIS A 115 8.75 14.05 14.19
N ILE A 116 8.62 12.75 14.34
CA ILE A 116 7.68 12.11 15.29
C ILE A 116 8.37 11.53 16.53
N VAL A 117 9.66 11.81 16.75
CA VAL A 117 10.40 11.31 17.92
C VAL A 117 9.85 11.84 19.23
N ASN A 118 9.40 13.10 19.24
CA ASN A 118 8.82 13.76 20.40
C ASN A 118 7.31 13.50 20.48
N ARG A 119 6.94 12.34 21.01
CA ARG A 119 5.56 11.86 21.16
C ARG A 119 5.38 11.05 22.45
N LYS A 120 4.16 11.05 23.00
CA LYS A 120 3.83 10.22 24.17
C LYS A 120 3.52 8.78 23.79
N LYS A 121 2.82 8.55 22.66
CA LYS A 121 2.42 7.23 22.17
C LYS A 121 2.58 7.13 20.66
N LEU A 122 2.95 5.93 20.18
CA LEU A 122 2.95 5.55 18.77
C LEU A 122 2.02 4.37 18.56
N ILE A 123 1.03 4.56 17.70
CA ILE A 123 0.12 3.50 17.24
C ILE A 123 0.49 3.13 15.83
N ASN A 124 0.57 1.83 15.52
CA ASN A 124 0.74 1.33 14.15
C ASN A 124 -0.49 0.50 13.77
N ILE A 125 -1.19 0.95 12.71
CA ILE A 125 -2.37 0.27 12.13
C ILE A 125 -1.99 -0.14 10.72
N ASP A 126 -1.88 -1.46 10.47
CA ASP A 126 -1.32 -1.95 9.22
C ASP A 126 -1.84 -3.37 8.87
N HIS A 127 -1.76 -3.73 7.59
CA HIS A 127 -2.14 -5.04 7.10
C HIS A 127 -0.99 -5.84 6.46
N HIS A 128 0.21 -5.29 6.41
CA HIS A 128 1.37 -5.96 5.83
C HIS A 128 1.84 -7.16 6.68
N THR A 129 2.10 -8.30 6.04
CA THR A 129 2.66 -9.51 6.70
C THR A 129 4.07 -9.30 7.21
N SER A 130 4.83 -8.40 6.57
CA SER A 130 6.21 -8.04 6.92
C SER A 130 6.33 -6.99 8.03
N ASN A 131 5.22 -6.64 8.71
CA ASN A 131 5.22 -5.60 9.72
C ASN A 131 6.11 -5.93 10.91
N THR A 132 6.96 -4.97 11.29
CA THR A 132 7.93 -5.10 12.39
C THR A 132 7.38 -4.76 13.77
N ARG A 133 6.11 -4.35 13.87
CA ARG A 133 5.41 -3.99 15.12
C ARG A 133 6.12 -2.89 15.90
N PHE A 134 6.49 -1.82 15.24
CA PHE A 134 7.32 -0.74 15.76
C PHE A 134 6.57 0.28 16.65
N GLY A 135 5.24 0.18 16.77
CA GLY A 135 4.43 1.04 17.63
C GLY A 135 4.38 0.57 19.08
N ASP A 136 4.01 1.46 20.01
CA ASP A 136 3.64 1.10 21.39
C ASP A 136 2.35 0.27 21.41
N ILE A 137 1.47 0.55 20.44
CA ILE A 137 0.25 -0.21 20.17
C ILE A 137 0.27 -0.61 18.71
N ASN A 138 0.14 -1.91 18.43
CA ASN A 138 0.22 -2.45 17.08
C ASN A 138 -1.06 -3.23 16.73
N TRP A 139 -1.87 -2.68 15.83
CA TRP A 139 -2.99 -3.39 15.25
C TRP A 139 -2.62 -3.84 13.84
N ILE A 140 -2.03 -5.02 13.78
CA ILE A 140 -1.58 -5.61 12.53
C ILE A 140 -2.51 -6.75 12.14
N ALA A 141 -3.16 -6.59 10.98
CA ALA A 141 -4.19 -7.51 10.51
C ALA A 141 -3.91 -7.99 9.07
N SER A 142 -2.90 -8.84 8.91
CA SER A 142 -2.38 -9.29 7.61
C SER A 142 -3.36 -10.11 6.74
N ARG A 143 -4.53 -10.43 7.25
CA ARG A 143 -5.61 -11.08 6.48
C ARG A 143 -6.62 -10.08 5.90
N GLU A 144 -6.54 -8.84 6.32
CA GLU A 144 -7.39 -7.79 5.79
C GLU A 144 -6.79 -7.26 4.48
N PRO A 145 -7.62 -6.93 3.50
CA PRO A 145 -7.13 -6.56 2.17
C PRO A 145 -6.47 -5.18 2.10
N SER A 146 -6.75 -4.29 3.06
CA SER A 146 -6.23 -2.91 3.09
C SER A 146 -6.23 -2.31 4.49
N SER A 147 -5.39 -1.32 4.72
CA SER A 147 -5.42 -0.49 5.93
C SER A 147 -6.68 0.37 5.99
N GLY A 148 -7.22 0.79 4.83
CA GLY A 148 -8.50 1.51 4.74
C GLY A 148 -9.66 0.74 5.36
N GLU A 149 -9.69 -0.59 5.25
CA GLU A 149 -10.71 -1.41 5.90
C GLU A 149 -10.55 -1.44 7.43
N LEU A 150 -9.30 -1.38 7.93
CA LEU A 150 -9.03 -1.26 9.37
C LEU A 150 -9.50 0.10 9.90
N ILE A 151 -9.22 1.18 9.18
CA ILE A 151 -9.67 2.52 9.56
C ILE A 151 -11.20 2.61 9.53
N TYR A 152 -11.86 2.04 8.52
CA TYR A 152 -13.33 1.96 8.49
C TYR A 152 -13.86 1.29 9.76
N ARG A 153 -13.27 0.18 10.18
CA ARG A 153 -13.68 -0.53 11.40
C ARG A 153 -13.44 0.26 12.66
N LEU A 154 -12.29 0.95 12.76
CA LEU A 154 -12.00 1.83 13.89
C LEU A 154 -13.10 2.90 14.03
N ILE A 155 -13.42 3.58 12.94
CA ILE A 155 -14.45 4.63 12.90
C ILE A 155 -15.82 4.07 13.28
N LYS A 156 -16.16 2.88 12.76
CA LYS A 156 -17.45 2.21 13.04
C LYS A 156 -17.58 1.77 14.49
N GLU A 157 -16.57 1.11 15.06
CA GLU A 157 -16.57 0.67 16.47
C GLU A 157 -16.58 1.86 17.43
N ALA A 158 -15.94 2.97 17.04
CA ALA A 158 -15.97 4.22 17.82
C ALA A 158 -17.30 4.99 17.70
N GLY A 159 -18.21 4.59 16.82
CA GLY A 159 -19.44 5.32 16.55
C GLY A 159 -19.23 6.69 15.87
N TRP A 160 -18.07 6.93 15.27
CA TRP A 160 -17.79 8.21 14.61
C TRP A 160 -18.53 8.36 13.28
N LYS A 161 -18.88 9.61 12.97
CA LYS A 161 -19.60 9.92 11.72
C LYS A 161 -18.70 9.74 10.51
N ILE A 162 -19.13 8.95 9.54
CA ILE A 162 -18.51 8.85 8.22
C ILE A 162 -19.20 9.87 7.30
N THR A 163 -18.46 10.91 6.90
CA THR A 163 -18.88 11.89 5.89
C THR A 163 -18.57 11.36 4.49
N SER A 164 -19.12 11.98 3.43
CA SER A 164 -18.82 11.62 2.05
C SER A 164 -17.31 11.69 1.73
N ASN A 165 -16.60 12.70 2.24
CA ASN A 165 -15.15 12.81 2.04
C ASN A 165 -14.39 11.65 2.71
N ILE A 166 -14.76 11.25 3.93
CA ILE A 166 -14.18 10.07 4.59
C ILE A 166 -14.50 8.81 3.78
N ALA A 167 -15.72 8.72 3.26
CA ALA A 167 -16.15 7.57 2.46
C ALA A 167 -15.38 7.49 1.14
N ASP A 168 -15.14 8.62 0.43
CA ASP A 168 -14.28 8.68 -0.76
C ASP A 168 -12.86 8.18 -0.47
N CYS A 169 -12.27 8.64 0.62
CA CYS A 169 -10.93 8.26 1.04
C CYS A 169 -10.83 6.75 1.29
N LEU A 170 -11.72 6.21 2.14
CA LEU A 170 -11.67 4.79 2.52
C LEU A 170 -12.09 3.87 1.37
N PHE A 171 -13.03 4.29 0.51
CA PHE A 171 -13.38 3.54 -0.69
C PHE A 171 -12.19 3.48 -1.66
N THR A 172 -11.48 4.58 -1.86
CA THR A 172 -10.27 4.61 -2.70
C THR A 172 -9.19 3.68 -2.14
N ALA A 173 -8.93 3.74 -0.83
CA ALA A 173 -7.99 2.86 -0.14
C ALA A 173 -8.29 1.39 -0.42
N ILE A 174 -9.51 0.96 -0.15
CA ILE A 174 -9.95 -0.43 -0.34
C ILE A 174 -9.90 -0.84 -1.82
N SER A 175 -10.39 0.02 -2.72
CA SER A 175 -10.45 -0.26 -4.15
C SER A 175 -9.05 -0.43 -4.74
N THR A 176 -8.09 0.42 -4.38
CA THR A 176 -6.74 0.34 -4.94
C THR A 176 -5.99 -0.89 -4.45
N ASP A 177 -6.05 -1.22 -3.17
CA ASP A 177 -5.28 -2.34 -2.62
C ASP A 177 -5.89 -3.71 -2.89
N THR A 178 -7.13 -3.74 -3.30
CA THR A 178 -7.80 -4.94 -3.84
C THR A 178 -7.68 -5.08 -5.36
N GLY A 179 -6.94 -4.18 -6.02
CA GLY A 179 -6.85 -4.14 -7.47
C GLY A 179 -8.22 -3.97 -8.12
N SER A 180 -9.01 -3.03 -7.65
CA SER A 180 -10.42 -2.85 -8.03
C SER A 180 -11.25 -4.12 -7.77
N PHE A 181 -11.10 -4.70 -6.58
CA PHE A 181 -11.80 -5.90 -6.10
C PHE A 181 -11.49 -7.20 -6.88
N GLN A 182 -10.38 -7.21 -7.64
CA GLN A 182 -9.98 -8.36 -8.47
C GLN A 182 -9.02 -9.32 -7.76
N TYR A 183 -8.31 -8.87 -6.71
CA TYR A 183 -7.32 -9.70 -6.06
C TYR A 183 -7.95 -10.79 -5.17
N PRO A 184 -7.31 -11.96 -5.06
CA PRO A 184 -7.82 -13.06 -4.22
C PRO A 184 -7.88 -12.74 -2.72
N THR A 185 -7.23 -11.67 -2.28
CA THR A 185 -7.30 -11.14 -0.93
C THR A 185 -8.63 -10.45 -0.63
N THR A 186 -9.41 -10.08 -1.66
CA THR A 186 -10.73 -9.47 -1.51
C THR A 186 -11.70 -10.44 -0.85
N LEU A 187 -12.22 -10.05 0.31
CA LEU A 187 -13.13 -10.88 1.11
C LEU A 187 -14.60 -10.46 0.90
N PRO A 188 -15.59 -11.31 1.21
CA PRO A 188 -16.99 -10.90 1.22
C PRO A 188 -17.25 -9.66 2.10
N ALA A 189 -16.55 -9.54 3.24
CA ALA A 189 -16.62 -8.38 4.13
C ALA A 189 -16.15 -7.09 3.45
N THR A 190 -15.19 -7.18 2.52
CA THR A 190 -14.67 -6.05 1.75
C THR A 190 -15.74 -5.45 0.85
N TYR A 191 -16.50 -6.28 0.13
CA TYR A 191 -17.63 -5.83 -0.69
C TYR A 191 -18.73 -5.20 0.17
N TYR A 192 -18.99 -5.78 1.34
CA TYR A 192 -19.94 -5.19 2.30
C TYR A 192 -19.48 -3.81 2.76
N THR A 193 -18.21 -3.67 3.15
CA THR A 193 -17.61 -2.39 3.56
C THR A 193 -17.67 -1.37 2.42
N ALA A 194 -17.30 -1.76 1.21
CA ALA A 194 -17.39 -0.90 0.04
C ALA A 194 -18.84 -0.41 -0.22
N GLY A 195 -19.83 -1.31 -0.14
CA GLY A 195 -21.24 -0.97 -0.26
C GLY A 195 -21.71 0.01 0.82
N GLU A 196 -21.29 -0.17 2.07
CA GLU A 196 -21.59 0.78 3.14
C GLU A 196 -20.94 2.15 2.90
N LEU A 197 -19.73 2.22 2.37
CA LEU A 197 -19.07 3.48 2.03
C LEU A 197 -19.81 4.21 0.89
N VAL A 198 -20.26 3.49 -0.15
CA VAL A 198 -21.12 4.05 -1.21
C VAL A 198 -22.42 4.60 -0.62
N LYS A 199 -23.07 3.86 0.28
CA LYS A 199 -24.26 4.33 1.01
C LYS A 199 -23.99 5.56 1.88
N LYS A 200 -22.75 5.74 2.38
CA LYS A 200 -22.32 6.94 3.11
C LYS A 200 -21.93 8.10 2.21
N GLY A 201 -22.08 7.96 0.90
CA GLY A 201 -21.88 9.01 -0.08
C GLY A 201 -20.51 9.02 -0.74
N ALA A 202 -19.79 7.89 -0.75
CA ALA A 202 -18.61 7.76 -1.60
C ALA A 202 -19.01 7.96 -3.07
N ASN A 203 -18.32 8.87 -3.76
CA ASN A 203 -18.57 9.17 -5.16
C ASN A 203 -17.83 8.18 -6.06
N LEU A 204 -18.46 7.05 -6.33
CA LEU A 204 -17.88 5.97 -7.11
C LEU A 204 -17.42 6.43 -8.51
N GLU A 205 -18.24 7.22 -9.21
CA GLU A 205 -17.91 7.73 -10.54
C GLU A 205 -16.60 8.53 -10.49
N LYS A 206 -16.49 9.46 -9.54
CA LYS A 206 -15.31 10.30 -9.39
C LYS A 206 -14.08 9.46 -9.03
N VAL A 207 -14.18 8.53 -8.06
CA VAL A 207 -13.07 7.67 -7.69
C VAL A 207 -12.61 6.84 -8.88
N CYS A 208 -13.54 6.23 -9.64
CA CYS A 208 -13.19 5.44 -10.81
C CYS A 208 -12.51 6.26 -11.91
N ASN A 209 -13.05 7.45 -12.19
CA ASN A 209 -12.47 8.33 -13.20
C ASN A 209 -11.07 8.78 -12.83
N GLU A 210 -10.86 9.29 -11.62
CA GLU A 210 -9.57 9.83 -11.19
C GLU A 210 -8.50 8.73 -11.04
N VAL A 211 -8.85 7.59 -10.43
CA VAL A 211 -7.88 6.53 -10.13
C VAL A 211 -7.56 5.65 -11.34
N TYR A 212 -8.57 5.32 -12.17
CA TYR A 212 -8.45 4.30 -13.20
C TYR A 212 -8.59 4.78 -14.64
N GLN A 213 -9.14 5.99 -14.87
CA GLN A 213 -9.46 6.49 -16.21
C GLN A 213 -8.81 7.83 -16.57
N SER A 214 -7.95 8.38 -15.68
CA SER A 214 -7.28 9.67 -15.84
C SER A 214 -5.77 9.54 -16.06
N TYR A 215 -5.36 8.69 -17.00
CA TYR A 215 -3.95 8.50 -17.28
C TYR A 215 -3.37 9.64 -18.12
N PRO A 216 -2.25 10.26 -17.72
CA PRO A 216 -1.56 11.23 -18.56
C PRO A 216 -0.98 10.55 -19.81
N LEU A 217 -0.87 11.31 -20.91
CA LEU A 217 -0.31 10.80 -22.17
C LEU A 217 1.11 10.26 -22.01
N SER A 218 1.89 10.83 -21.10
CA SER A 218 3.23 10.35 -20.72
C SER A 218 3.22 8.89 -20.28
N ARG A 219 2.26 8.53 -19.41
CA ARG A 219 2.05 7.14 -18.96
C ARG A 219 1.68 6.21 -20.13
N VAL A 220 0.80 6.67 -21.04
CA VAL A 220 0.41 5.87 -22.21
C VAL A 220 1.63 5.60 -23.11
N LYS A 221 2.48 6.61 -23.35
CA LYS A 221 3.75 6.45 -24.09
C LYS A 221 4.72 5.50 -23.38
N LEU A 222 4.79 5.56 -22.03
CA LEU A 222 5.62 4.65 -21.25
C LEU A 222 5.10 3.21 -21.34
N LEU A 223 3.77 3.00 -21.26
CA LEU A 223 3.15 1.69 -21.45
C LEU A 223 3.40 1.12 -22.85
N GLN A 224 3.30 1.95 -23.90
CA GLN A 224 3.67 1.54 -25.27
C GLN A 224 5.12 1.04 -25.32
N LYS A 225 6.02 1.72 -24.61
CA LYS A 225 7.42 1.31 -24.49
C LYS A 225 7.55 -0.06 -23.81
N VAL A 226 6.77 -0.30 -22.74
CA VAL A 226 6.73 -1.60 -22.06
C VAL A 226 6.29 -2.70 -23.03
N TYR A 227 5.18 -2.52 -23.75
CA TYR A 227 4.69 -3.50 -24.72
C TYR A 227 5.66 -3.81 -25.86
N ASN A 228 6.44 -2.82 -26.29
CA ASN A 228 7.43 -3.02 -27.35
C ASN A 228 8.72 -3.73 -26.87
N ASN A 229 8.99 -3.77 -25.55
CA ASN A 229 10.30 -4.20 -25.05
C ASN A 229 10.26 -5.28 -23.95
N PHE A 230 9.07 -5.70 -23.48
CA PHE A 230 9.03 -6.79 -22.52
C PHE A 230 9.56 -8.09 -23.11
N LYS A 231 10.06 -8.95 -22.25
CA LYS A 231 10.60 -10.27 -22.61
C LYS A 231 9.80 -11.36 -21.91
N LEU A 232 9.56 -12.45 -22.62
CA LEU A 232 9.01 -13.69 -22.11
C LEU A 232 10.10 -14.76 -22.13
N ILE A 233 10.24 -15.48 -21.04
CA ILE A 233 11.22 -16.58 -20.87
C ILE A 233 10.57 -17.73 -20.09
N GLU A 234 11.24 -18.87 -19.98
CA GLU A 234 10.77 -20.07 -19.29
C GLU A 234 9.36 -20.46 -19.75
N GLU A 235 9.25 -20.85 -21.04
CA GLU A 235 7.97 -21.20 -21.67
C GLU A 235 6.89 -20.13 -21.49
N ASN A 236 7.31 -18.86 -21.51
CA ASN A 236 6.48 -17.67 -21.27
C ASN A 236 5.92 -17.54 -19.85
N GLN A 237 6.41 -18.30 -18.86
CA GLN A 237 5.95 -18.23 -17.48
C GLN A 237 6.54 -17.02 -16.73
N ILE A 238 7.64 -16.45 -17.20
CA ILE A 238 8.25 -15.24 -16.65
C ILE A 238 8.18 -14.12 -17.68
N ALA A 239 7.58 -13.00 -17.30
CA ALA A 239 7.63 -11.76 -18.05
C ALA A 239 8.53 -10.75 -17.34
N TYR A 240 9.37 -10.02 -18.07
CA TYR A 240 10.11 -8.91 -17.49
C TYR A 240 10.34 -7.79 -18.47
N PHE A 241 10.56 -6.57 -17.95
CA PHE A 241 10.98 -5.42 -18.73
C PHE A 241 11.85 -4.46 -17.90
N TRP A 242 12.51 -3.56 -18.60
CA TRP A 242 13.30 -2.49 -18.01
C TRP A 242 12.63 -1.15 -18.19
N LEU A 243 12.74 -0.32 -17.13
CA LEU A 243 12.49 1.11 -17.16
C LEU A 243 13.82 1.80 -16.90
N LYS A 244 14.30 2.57 -17.87
CA LYS A 244 15.57 3.29 -17.81
C LYS A 244 15.32 4.79 -17.77
N LYS A 245 16.26 5.56 -17.25
CA LYS A 245 16.17 7.02 -17.19
C LYS A 245 15.77 7.64 -18.54
N LYS A 246 16.39 7.19 -19.63
CA LYS A 246 16.06 7.63 -21.00
C LYS A 246 14.61 7.35 -21.43
N ASP A 247 13.94 6.38 -20.82
CA ASP A 247 12.55 6.06 -21.15
C ASP A 247 11.61 7.10 -20.54
N PHE A 248 11.90 7.55 -19.33
CA PHE A 248 11.21 8.67 -18.69
C PHE A 248 11.44 9.98 -19.43
N GLU A 249 12.69 10.29 -19.78
CA GLU A 249 13.04 11.50 -20.55
C GLU A 249 12.31 11.56 -21.91
N LYS A 250 12.22 10.43 -22.63
CA LYS A 250 11.55 10.36 -23.94
C LYS A 250 10.04 10.44 -23.87
N THR A 251 9.43 9.97 -22.80
CA THR A 251 7.98 9.91 -22.66
C THR A 251 7.41 11.10 -21.88
N GLY A 252 8.26 11.80 -21.13
CA GLY A 252 7.84 12.81 -20.15
C GLY A 252 7.16 12.20 -18.92
N ALA A 253 7.29 10.87 -18.73
CA ALA A 253 6.71 10.18 -17.59
C ALA A 253 7.49 10.44 -16.30
N THR A 254 6.81 10.34 -15.18
CA THR A 254 7.37 10.45 -13.84
C THR A 254 7.36 9.09 -13.14
N GLU A 255 7.93 9.01 -11.94
CA GLU A 255 7.93 7.78 -11.15
C GLU A 255 6.51 7.29 -10.83
N SER A 256 5.57 8.20 -10.58
CA SER A 256 4.16 7.86 -10.33
C SER A 256 3.49 7.18 -11.53
N ASP A 257 3.94 7.42 -12.75
CA ASP A 257 3.41 6.80 -13.96
C ASP A 257 3.76 5.31 -14.08
N THR A 258 4.68 4.80 -13.24
CA THR A 258 5.11 3.39 -13.29
C THR A 258 4.16 2.44 -12.57
N GLU A 259 3.28 2.97 -11.71
CA GLU A 259 2.35 2.15 -10.93
C GLU A 259 1.44 1.32 -11.84
N GLY A 260 1.31 0.03 -11.56
CA GLY A 260 0.47 -0.89 -12.32
C GLY A 260 0.99 -1.29 -13.71
N LEU A 261 2.10 -0.73 -14.23
CA LEU A 261 2.64 -1.16 -15.53
C LEU A 261 3.00 -2.65 -15.56
N ILE A 262 3.46 -3.18 -14.45
CA ILE A 262 3.78 -4.60 -14.31
C ILE A 262 2.57 -5.51 -14.51
N ASP A 263 1.38 -5.04 -14.15
CA ASP A 263 0.16 -5.83 -14.24
C ASP A 263 -0.26 -6.10 -15.68
N HIS A 264 0.09 -5.22 -16.61
CA HIS A 264 -0.13 -5.44 -18.04
C HIS A 264 0.61 -6.66 -18.57
N VAL A 265 1.85 -6.89 -18.17
CA VAL A 265 2.61 -8.07 -18.62
C VAL A 265 2.29 -9.30 -17.75
N ARG A 266 1.95 -9.10 -16.47
CA ARG A 266 1.44 -10.17 -15.61
C ARG A 266 0.13 -10.77 -16.14
N ALA A 267 -0.72 -9.95 -16.76
CA ALA A 267 -2.02 -10.38 -17.31
C ALA A 267 -1.90 -11.34 -18.49
N ILE A 268 -0.74 -11.44 -19.14
CA ILE A 268 -0.50 -12.40 -20.25
C ILE A 268 -0.75 -13.82 -19.74
N LYS A 269 -1.57 -14.61 -20.47
CA LYS A 269 -2.12 -15.89 -19.99
C LYS A 269 -1.07 -16.86 -19.40
N PRO A 270 0.05 -17.19 -20.06
CA PRO A 270 1.04 -18.14 -19.53
C PRO A 270 1.93 -17.56 -18.42
N VAL A 271 1.97 -16.22 -18.24
CA VAL A 271 2.85 -15.60 -17.26
C VAL A 271 2.39 -15.93 -15.85
N ILE A 272 3.31 -16.42 -15.04
CA ILE A 272 3.15 -16.70 -13.61
C ILE A 272 3.77 -15.58 -12.79
N VAL A 273 5.00 -15.20 -13.13
CA VAL A 273 5.73 -14.11 -12.46
C VAL A 273 6.06 -13.01 -13.44
N ALA A 274 5.74 -11.77 -13.08
CA ALA A 274 6.20 -10.59 -13.76
C ALA A 274 7.25 -9.86 -12.92
N CYS A 275 8.28 -9.30 -13.58
CA CYS A 275 9.35 -8.51 -12.95
C CYS A 275 9.62 -7.22 -13.72
N VAL A 276 9.64 -6.10 -13.01
CA VAL A 276 10.16 -4.83 -13.53
C VAL A 276 11.53 -4.58 -12.96
N PHE A 277 12.47 -4.22 -13.81
CA PHE A 277 13.75 -3.66 -13.43
C PHE A 277 13.74 -2.17 -13.73
N GLU A 278 13.90 -1.33 -12.72
CA GLU A 278 13.99 0.11 -12.87
C GLU A 278 15.38 0.60 -12.46
N GLU A 279 16.05 1.23 -13.39
CA GLU A 279 17.37 1.82 -13.18
C GLU A 279 17.20 3.16 -12.44
N LEU A 280 17.50 3.17 -11.14
CA LEU A 280 17.48 4.39 -10.32
C LEU A 280 18.75 5.22 -10.56
N ASN A 281 19.89 4.54 -10.69
CA ASN A 281 21.17 5.08 -11.10
C ASN A 281 22.04 3.93 -11.65
N PRO A 282 23.26 4.19 -12.18
CA PRO A 282 24.11 3.16 -12.80
C PRO A 282 24.44 1.96 -11.90
N GLU A 283 24.35 2.11 -10.59
CA GLU A 283 24.70 1.09 -9.60
C GLU A 283 23.56 0.73 -8.65
N LEU A 284 22.33 1.18 -8.93
CA LEU A 284 21.16 0.90 -8.09
C LEU A 284 19.94 0.59 -8.96
N VAL A 285 19.40 -0.60 -8.79
CA VAL A 285 18.19 -1.06 -9.48
C VAL A 285 17.08 -1.34 -8.49
N ARG A 286 15.90 -0.79 -8.74
CA ARG A 286 14.67 -1.22 -8.07
C ARG A 286 14.07 -2.38 -8.84
N ILE A 287 13.68 -3.43 -8.15
CA ILE A 287 12.86 -4.49 -8.71
C ILE A 287 11.46 -4.44 -8.13
N SER A 288 10.47 -4.72 -8.96
CA SER A 288 9.11 -5.00 -8.53
C SER A 288 8.68 -6.36 -9.09
N LEU A 289 8.06 -7.17 -8.25
CA LEU A 289 7.66 -8.53 -8.55
C LEU A 289 6.15 -8.69 -8.34
N ARG A 290 5.50 -9.42 -9.24
CA ARG A 290 4.10 -9.82 -9.10
C ARG A 290 3.94 -11.29 -9.46
N SER A 291 3.11 -12.02 -8.71
CA SER A 291 2.75 -13.41 -9.03
C SER A 291 1.25 -13.54 -9.23
N LYS A 292 0.85 -14.42 -10.17
CA LYS A 292 -0.54 -14.91 -10.31
C LYS A 292 -0.78 -16.22 -9.58
N ASP A 293 0.28 -16.94 -9.25
CA ASP A 293 0.19 -18.27 -8.64
C ASP A 293 0.37 -18.14 -7.12
N LYS A 294 -0.62 -18.65 -6.38
CA LYS A 294 -0.58 -18.72 -4.91
C LYS A 294 0.56 -19.57 -4.34
N ASN A 295 1.14 -20.45 -5.17
CA ASN A 295 2.26 -21.31 -4.77
C ASN A 295 3.62 -20.64 -5.04
N VAL A 296 3.65 -19.42 -5.60
CA VAL A 296 4.87 -18.65 -5.88
C VAL A 296 4.88 -17.40 -5.01
N ASN A 297 5.75 -17.40 -4.01
CA ASN A 297 5.90 -16.30 -3.05
C ASN A 297 6.96 -15.29 -3.53
N VAL A 298 6.55 -14.20 -4.16
CA VAL A 298 7.52 -13.19 -4.61
C VAL A 298 8.11 -12.36 -3.47
N SER A 299 7.54 -12.40 -2.26
CA SER A 299 8.15 -11.78 -1.08
C SER A 299 9.43 -12.52 -0.65
N ASP A 300 9.44 -13.84 -0.72
CA ASP A 300 10.64 -14.64 -0.43
C ASP A 300 11.74 -14.38 -1.47
N ILE A 301 11.35 -14.17 -2.74
CA ILE A 301 12.30 -13.78 -3.78
C ILE A 301 12.90 -12.40 -3.45
N ALA A 302 12.06 -11.40 -3.15
CA ALA A 302 12.52 -10.06 -2.80
C ALA A 302 13.38 -10.04 -1.53
N GLY A 303 13.04 -10.87 -0.54
CA GLY A 303 13.77 -11.04 0.72
C GLY A 303 15.24 -11.46 0.53
N LYS A 304 15.53 -12.29 -0.49
CA LYS A 304 16.91 -12.68 -0.86
C LYS A 304 17.78 -11.48 -1.28
N PHE A 305 17.15 -10.35 -1.57
CA PHE A 305 17.80 -9.10 -2.00
C PHE A 305 17.58 -7.94 -1.02
N GLY A 306 17.21 -8.24 0.23
CA GLY A 306 16.97 -7.22 1.26
C GLY A 306 15.68 -6.44 1.09
N GLY A 307 14.73 -6.98 0.32
CA GLY A 307 13.40 -6.43 0.10
C GLY A 307 12.30 -7.20 0.84
N GLY A 308 11.05 -7.00 0.41
CA GLY A 308 9.89 -7.66 0.99
C GLY A 308 8.59 -7.23 0.35
N GLY A 309 7.47 -7.61 0.95
CA GLY A 309 6.12 -7.29 0.49
C GLY A 309 5.13 -8.39 0.82
N HIS A 310 4.10 -8.50 -0.01
CA HIS A 310 3.12 -9.58 0.05
C HIS A 310 3.52 -10.76 -0.81
N GLN A 311 2.91 -11.91 -0.57
CA GLN A 311 3.12 -13.12 -1.33
C GLN A 311 2.98 -12.92 -2.85
N ALA A 312 1.98 -12.13 -3.28
CA ALA A 312 1.70 -11.86 -4.69
C ALA A 312 2.37 -10.58 -5.23
N ALA A 313 2.93 -9.72 -4.36
CA ALA A 313 3.48 -8.41 -4.72
C ALA A 313 4.62 -8.00 -3.79
N ALA A 314 5.83 -7.89 -4.31
CA ALA A 314 7.02 -7.56 -3.52
C ALA A 314 8.01 -6.74 -4.33
N GLY A 315 9.00 -6.16 -3.66
CA GLY A 315 10.06 -5.41 -4.30
C GLY A 315 11.32 -5.30 -3.46
N ALA A 316 12.42 -4.91 -4.11
CA ALA A 316 13.71 -4.65 -3.47
C ALA A 316 14.47 -3.55 -4.19
N ARG A 317 15.44 -2.95 -3.51
CA ARG A 317 16.49 -2.10 -4.11
C ARG A 317 17.82 -2.83 -4.01
N ILE A 318 18.48 -3.00 -5.12
CA ILE A 318 19.67 -3.85 -5.23
C ILE A 318 20.82 -3.00 -5.77
N ALA A 319 21.89 -2.89 -4.99
CA ALA A 319 23.13 -2.25 -5.46
C ALA A 319 23.91 -3.18 -6.38
N GLY A 320 24.50 -2.62 -7.43
CA GLY A 320 25.38 -3.30 -8.36
C GLY A 320 25.00 -3.11 -9.85
N LYS A 321 25.77 -3.75 -10.72
CA LYS A 321 25.60 -3.61 -12.18
C LYS A 321 24.26 -4.18 -12.68
N PRO A 322 23.47 -3.44 -13.46
CA PRO A 322 22.11 -3.81 -13.89
C PRO A 322 21.98 -5.23 -14.45
N LEU A 323 22.86 -5.64 -15.38
CA LEU A 323 22.81 -6.98 -16.00
C LEU A 323 23.12 -8.11 -15.00
N SER A 324 24.01 -7.88 -14.02
CA SER A 324 24.29 -8.83 -12.97
C SER A 324 23.07 -9.03 -12.06
N ILE A 325 22.42 -7.93 -11.71
CA ILE A 325 21.19 -7.93 -10.90
C ILE A 325 20.09 -8.69 -11.64
N GLN A 326 19.87 -8.38 -12.93
CA GLN A 326 18.87 -9.10 -13.73
C GLN A 326 19.10 -10.61 -13.71
N ARG A 327 20.35 -11.07 -13.95
CA ARG A 327 20.68 -12.51 -13.95
C ARG A 327 20.36 -13.16 -12.60
N ARG A 328 20.75 -12.52 -11.49
CA ARG A 328 20.50 -13.03 -10.13
C ARG A 328 19.02 -13.10 -9.80
N VAL A 329 18.26 -12.06 -10.14
CA VAL A 329 16.81 -12.01 -9.88
C VAL A 329 16.07 -13.04 -10.74
N ILE A 330 16.37 -13.13 -12.03
CA ILE A 330 15.75 -14.13 -12.91
C ILE A 330 16.10 -15.55 -12.44
N SER A 331 17.33 -15.80 -11.99
CA SER A 331 17.71 -17.10 -11.39
C SER A 331 16.90 -17.41 -10.14
N ALA A 332 16.69 -16.43 -9.27
CA ALA A 332 15.87 -16.61 -8.06
C ALA A 332 14.39 -16.92 -8.41
N ILE A 333 13.82 -16.25 -9.43
CA ILE A 333 12.46 -16.53 -9.91
C ILE A 333 12.38 -17.96 -10.50
N ARG A 334 13.35 -18.38 -11.29
CA ARG A 334 13.42 -19.76 -11.85
C ARG A 334 13.42 -20.82 -10.76
N ASN A 335 14.21 -20.63 -9.73
CA ASN A 335 14.30 -21.57 -8.61
C ASN A 335 12.97 -21.67 -7.87
N GLU A 336 12.29 -20.55 -7.65
CA GLU A 336 10.98 -20.51 -7.02
C GLU A 336 9.91 -21.23 -7.87
N LEU A 337 9.93 -21.04 -9.20
CA LEU A 337 9.03 -21.75 -10.10
C LEU A 337 9.24 -23.27 -10.10
N LYS A 338 10.49 -23.73 -9.97
CA LYS A 338 10.84 -25.17 -9.90
C LYS A 338 10.44 -25.82 -8.58
N SER A 339 10.44 -25.06 -7.48
CA SER A 339 10.11 -25.57 -6.14
C SER A 339 8.60 -25.64 -5.86
N ARG A 340 7.76 -25.11 -6.75
CA ARG A 340 6.32 -25.15 -6.55
C ARG A 340 5.80 -26.60 -6.64
N PRO A 341 4.82 -26.98 -5.81
CA PRO A 341 4.10 -28.23 -5.97
C PRO A 341 3.39 -28.28 -7.32
N SER A 342 3.50 -29.39 -8.02
CA SER A 342 2.78 -29.70 -9.27
C SER A 342 1.26 -29.72 -9.07
#